data_b5dcadd8071b2d21fab5e820a370418c
#
_entry.id   b5dcadd8071b2d21fab5e820a370418c
#
_cell.length_a   1.000
_cell.length_b   1.000
_cell.length_c   1.000
_cell.angle_alpha   90.00
_cell.angle_beta   90.00
_cell.angle_gamma   90.00
#
_symmetry.space_group_name_H-M   'P 1'
#
loop_
_entity.id
_entity.type
_entity.pdbx_description
1 polymer ?
#
loop_
_entity_poly.entity_id
_entity_poly.type
_entity_poly.pdbx_seq_one_letter_code
_entity_poly.pdbx_strand_id
1 'polypeptide(L)'
;VCVAEEPGTDAPDSALEQMARGLSQGLPPGGERPALVDALPEEGLVPNSQRFFHTHQSLNYHYYLARENILNLGTENDAVLARYQAGPSTLMLVDYREESKASEALTSFRDQITGGIEASEPRSGAFVASRQVGPYLIVVLESASGEASETLLNSAATRLQTLQR
;
A
#
# COMPACT_ATOMS: atom_id res chain seq x y z
N VAL A 1 9.13 7.12 -14.55
CA VAL A 1 10.43 7.43 -13.93
C VAL A 1 10.20 8.51 -12.88
N CYS A 2 10.63 8.27 -11.66
CA CYS A 2 10.58 9.25 -10.58
C CYS A 2 12.02 9.70 -10.29
N VAL A 3 12.27 10.99 -10.35
CA VAL A 3 13.54 11.60 -9.95
C VAL A 3 13.25 12.50 -8.76
N ALA A 4 13.97 12.31 -7.66
CA ALA A 4 13.78 13.08 -6.43
C ALA A 4 15.08 13.84 -6.09
N GLU A 5 14.90 15.02 -5.53
CA GLU A 5 15.97 15.87 -5.03
C GLU A 5 16.12 15.71 -3.52
N GLU A 6 17.36 15.70 -3.01
CA GLU A 6 17.58 15.77 -1.56
C GLU A 6 17.23 17.17 -1.04
N PRO A 7 16.53 17.28 0.11
CA PRO A 7 16.21 18.57 0.71
C PRO A 7 17.48 19.38 0.99
N GLY A 8 17.58 20.56 0.39
CA GLY A 8 18.69 21.48 0.59
C GLY A 8 19.73 21.57 -0.52
N THR A 9 19.50 20.88 -1.62
CA THR A 9 20.29 21.07 -2.86
C THR A 9 19.61 22.06 -3.78
N ASP A 10 20.31 23.13 -4.17
CA ASP A 10 19.86 24.14 -5.18
C ASP A 10 20.05 23.62 -6.63
N ALA A 11 19.72 22.37 -6.90
CA ALA A 11 19.75 21.88 -8.27
C ALA A 11 18.57 22.51 -9.04
N PRO A 12 18.81 23.17 -10.19
CA PRO A 12 17.73 23.79 -10.92
C PRO A 12 16.76 22.71 -11.46
N ASP A 13 15.44 22.95 -11.33
CA ASP A 13 14.36 22.08 -11.83
C ASP A 13 14.63 21.57 -13.25
N SER A 14 15.30 22.39 -14.08
CA SER A 14 15.71 22.03 -15.43
C SER A 14 16.68 20.85 -15.51
N ALA A 15 17.54 20.64 -14.51
CA ALA A 15 18.47 19.51 -14.48
C ALA A 15 17.75 18.21 -14.18
N LEU A 16 16.82 18.23 -13.23
CA LEU A 16 15.96 17.08 -12.91
C LEU A 16 15.06 16.69 -14.08
N GLU A 17 14.48 17.68 -14.78
CA GLU A 17 13.71 17.44 -15.99
C GLU A 17 14.53 16.81 -17.12
N GLN A 18 15.76 17.29 -17.35
CA GLN A 18 16.65 16.73 -18.35
C GLN A 18 17.04 15.28 -18.02
N MET A 19 17.36 14.99 -16.76
CA MET A 19 17.64 13.63 -16.31
C MET A 19 16.42 12.71 -16.47
N ALA A 20 15.23 13.18 -16.08
CA ALA A 20 14.00 12.41 -16.22
C ALA A 20 13.67 12.13 -17.70
N ARG A 21 13.84 13.11 -18.58
CA ARG A 21 13.68 12.93 -20.04
C ARG A 21 14.71 11.95 -20.62
N GLY A 22 15.98 12.07 -20.23
CA GLY A 22 17.03 11.15 -20.68
C GLY A 22 16.76 9.70 -20.26
N LEU A 23 16.35 9.49 -19.02
CA LEU A 23 15.97 8.17 -18.52
C LEU A 23 14.73 7.64 -19.26
N SER A 24 13.71 8.48 -19.47
CA SER A 24 12.48 8.07 -20.15
C SER A 24 12.71 7.68 -21.62
N GLN A 25 13.65 8.30 -22.31
CA GLN A 25 14.03 7.95 -23.69
C GLN A 25 14.72 6.58 -23.80
N GLY A 26 15.42 6.15 -22.74
CA GLY A 26 16.10 4.85 -22.69
C GLY A 26 15.20 3.70 -22.23
N LEU A 27 13.98 3.97 -21.79
CA LEU A 27 13.04 2.94 -21.35
C LEU A 27 12.19 2.45 -22.53
N PRO A 28 11.83 1.14 -22.56
CA PRO A 28 10.87 0.63 -23.53
C PRO A 28 9.55 1.41 -23.42
N PRO A 29 8.86 1.72 -24.51
CA PRO A 29 7.57 2.36 -24.46
C PRO A 29 6.52 1.42 -23.83
N GLY A 30 5.69 1.94 -22.91
CA GLY A 30 4.46 1.33 -22.50
C GLY A 30 4.58 0.17 -21.51
N GLY A 31 5.00 0.44 -20.26
CA GLY A 31 4.62 -0.41 -19.14
C GLY A 31 3.14 -0.15 -18.77
N GLU A 32 2.33 -1.19 -18.64
CA GLU A 32 0.98 -1.05 -18.06
C GLU A 32 1.11 -0.68 -16.57
N ARG A 33 0.21 0.20 -16.12
CA ARG A 33 0.12 0.50 -14.69
C ARG A 33 -0.37 -0.74 -13.96
N PRO A 34 0.25 -1.14 -12.84
CA PRO A 34 -0.21 -2.30 -12.09
C PRO A 34 -1.68 -2.14 -11.68
N ALA A 35 -2.52 -3.14 -12.01
CA ALA A 35 -3.96 -3.10 -11.74
C ALA A 35 -4.29 -2.85 -10.26
N LEU A 36 -3.44 -3.33 -9.35
CA LEU A 36 -3.60 -3.11 -7.91
C LEU A 36 -3.49 -1.62 -7.51
N VAL A 37 -2.74 -0.82 -8.27
CA VAL A 37 -2.65 0.64 -8.06
C VAL A 37 -3.96 1.33 -8.44
N ASP A 38 -4.65 0.82 -9.46
CA ASP A 38 -5.95 1.34 -9.90
C ASP A 38 -7.10 0.93 -8.96
N ALA A 39 -6.88 -0.08 -8.11
CA ALA A 39 -7.81 -0.46 -7.04
C ALA A 39 -7.79 0.49 -5.83
N LEU A 40 -6.84 1.39 -5.73
CA LEU A 40 -6.81 2.37 -4.64
C LEU A 40 -8.02 3.32 -4.73
N PRO A 41 -8.77 3.54 -3.63
CA PRO A 41 -9.79 4.58 -3.58
C PRO A 41 -9.20 5.95 -3.92
N GLU A 42 -9.90 6.73 -4.77
CA GLU A 42 -9.42 8.06 -5.19
C GLU A 42 -9.71 9.14 -4.16
N GLU A 43 -10.83 8.97 -3.42
CA GLU A 43 -11.27 9.94 -2.42
C GLU A 43 -10.27 10.01 -1.26
N GLY A 44 -9.77 11.19 -1.00
CA GLY A 44 -8.80 11.44 0.07
C GLY A 44 -7.38 10.91 -0.19
N LEU A 45 -7.11 10.35 -1.35
CA LEU A 45 -5.76 9.88 -1.70
C LEU A 45 -4.77 11.03 -1.75
N VAL A 46 -3.68 10.93 -1.00
CA VAL A 46 -2.60 11.92 -1.03
C VAL A 46 -1.82 11.78 -2.35
N PRO A 47 -1.70 12.85 -3.14
CA PRO A 47 -0.97 12.81 -4.41
C PRO A 47 0.47 12.28 -4.22
N ASN A 48 0.93 11.45 -5.16
CA ASN A 48 2.27 10.88 -5.18
C ASN A 48 2.67 10.05 -3.95
N SER A 49 1.68 9.60 -3.14
CA SER A 49 1.95 8.75 -1.97
C SER A 49 1.98 7.26 -2.28
N GLN A 50 1.55 6.85 -3.48
CA GLN A 50 1.50 5.45 -3.87
C GLN A 50 2.91 4.85 -3.96
N ARG A 51 3.10 3.69 -3.36
CA ARG A 51 4.32 2.89 -3.43
C ARG A 51 3.96 1.46 -3.80
N PHE A 52 4.43 1.02 -4.96
CA PHE A 52 4.26 -0.35 -5.45
C PHE A 52 5.53 -1.15 -5.14
N PHE A 53 5.36 -2.34 -4.57
CA PHE A 53 6.47 -3.19 -4.14
C PHE A 53 6.04 -4.66 -4.05
N HIS A 54 7.01 -5.57 -3.83
CA HIS A 54 6.78 -7.01 -3.73
C HIS A 54 7.27 -7.60 -2.40
N THR A 55 8.28 -7.01 -1.79
CA THR A 55 9.01 -7.64 -0.69
C THR A 55 8.80 -6.96 0.65
N HIS A 56 8.97 -7.74 1.72
CA HIS A 56 8.93 -7.24 3.09
C HIS A 56 9.95 -6.11 3.36
N GLN A 57 11.14 -6.21 2.79
CA GLN A 57 12.17 -5.17 2.94
C GLN A 57 11.71 -3.84 2.34
N SER A 58 11.06 -3.90 1.15
CA SER A 58 10.50 -2.71 0.50
C SER A 58 9.34 -2.12 1.30
N LEU A 59 8.49 -2.96 1.90
CA LEU A 59 7.45 -2.49 2.83
C LEU A 59 8.09 -1.72 3.99
N ASN A 60 9.04 -2.33 4.70
CA ASN A 60 9.66 -1.72 5.88
C ASN A 60 10.49 -0.46 5.56
N TYR A 61 10.92 -0.27 4.32
CA TYR A 61 11.52 0.98 3.88
C TYR A 61 10.49 2.13 3.82
N HIS A 62 9.24 1.85 3.42
CA HIS A 62 8.18 2.86 3.29
C HIS A 62 7.33 2.97 4.56
N TYR A 63 7.10 1.85 5.23
CA TYR A 63 6.33 1.72 6.46
C TYR A 63 6.85 0.53 7.27
N TYR A 64 7.45 0.81 8.42
CA TYR A 64 7.92 -0.26 9.29
C TYR A 64 6.73 -0.95 9.97
N LEU A 65 6.41 -2.16 9.52
CA LEU A 65 5.31 -2.96 10.05
C LEU A 65 5.78 -3.91 11.17
N ALA A 66 6.79 -4.71 10.88
CA ALA A 66 7.33 -5.71 11.80
C ALA A 66 8.75 -6.12 11.38
N ARG A 67 9.51 -6.71 12.30
CA ARG A 67 10.82 -7.27 12.01
C ARG A 67 10.71 -8.49 11.10
N GLU A 68 9.75 -9.37 11.41
CA GLU A 68 9.51 -10.60 10.68
C GLU A 68 8.57 -10.34 9.48
N ASN A 69 8.67 -11.17 8.45
CA ASN A 69 7.79 -11.08 7.28
C ASN A 69 6.39 -11.68 7.58
N ILE A 70 5.64 -11.00 8.44
CA ILE A 70 4.33 -11.46 8.92
C ILE A 70 3.26 -11.53 7.84
N LEU A 71 3.48 -10.85 6.72
CA LEU A 71 2.59 -10.85 5.55
C LEU A 71 3.02 -11.85 4.47
N ASN A 72 4.08 -12.63 4.69
CA ASN A 72 4.61 -13.58 3.70
C ASN A 72 4.82 -12.94 2.30
N LEU A 73 5.29 -11.68 2.27
CA LEU A 73 5.56 -10.97 1.02
C LEU A 73 6.78 -11.56 0.30
N GLY A 74 6.67 -11.75 -0.98
CA GLY A 74 7.70 -12.26 -1.87
C GLY A 74 7.55 -11.71 -3.28
N THR A 75 8.47 -12.08 -4.18
CA THR A 75 8.51 -11.57 -5.55
C THR A 75 7.30 -11.94 -6.40
N GLU A 76 6.52 -12.94 -5.99
CA GLU A 76 5.27 -13.36 -6.61
C GLU A 76 4.05 -12.54 -6.19
N ASN A 77 4.18 -11.72 -5.16
CA ASN A 77 3.11 -10.87 -4.67
C ASN A 77 3.21 -9.46 -5.26
N ASP A 78 2.06 -8.87 -5.56
CA ASP A 78 1.97 -7.45 -5.84
C ASP A 78 1.42 -6.74 -4.59
N ALA A 79 2.06 -5.66 -4.18
CA ALA A 79 1.61 -4.87 -3.05
C ALA A 79 1.66 -3.37 -3.38
N VAL A 80 0.70 -2.62 -2.87
CA VAL A 80 0.68 -1.16 -2.96
C VAL A 80 0.34 -0.56 -1.60
N LEU A 81 1.07 0.50 -1.25
CA LEU A 81 0.81 1.32 -0.07
C LEU A 81 0.45 2.74 -0.53
N ALA A 82 -0.53 3.37 0.12
CA ALA A 82 -0.91 4.75 -0.18
C ALA A 82 -1.40 5.47 1.10
N ARG A 83 -1.15 6.78 1.18
CA ARG A 83 -1.62 7.63 2.29
C ARG A 83 -2.90 8.34 1.93
N TYR A 84 -3.76 8.59 2.95
CA TYR A 84 -5.06 9.23 2.82
C TYR A 84 -5.18 10.44 3.74
N GLN A 85 -5.92 11.48 3.30
CA GLN A 85 -6.05 12.76 4.00
C GLN A 85 -7.00 12.71 5.21
N ALA A 86 -7.84 11.68 5.33
CA ALA A 86 -8.76 11.52 6.46
C ALA A 86 -8.02 11.12 7.76
N GLY A 87 -7.03 11.91 8.17
CA GLY A 87 -6.07 11.60 9.23
C GLY A 87 -4.80 10.93 8.66
N PRO A 88 -3.88 10.47 9.50
CA PRO A 88 -2.65 9.79 9.06
C PRO A 88 -2.89 8.38 8.53
N SER A 89 -4.04 8.11 7.89
CA SER A 89 -4.41 6.77 7.44
C SER A 89 -3.54 6.30 6.28
N THR A 90 -3.04 5.09 6.40
CA THR A 90 -2.27 4.39 5.38
C THR A 90 -3.01 3.13 4.96
N LEU A 91 -3.34 3.00 3.68
CA LEU A 91 -3.95 1.81 3.10
C LEU A 91 -2.88 0.97 2.42
N MET A 92 -2.88 -0.32 2.68
CA MET A 92 -2.08 -1.31 1.97
C MET A 92 -3.00 -2.34 1.32
N LEU A 93 -2.78 -2.63 0.05
CA LEU A 93 -3.41 -3.72 -0.69
C LEU A 93 -2.32 -4.71 -1.09
N VAL A 94 -2.59 -6.01 -0.93
CA VAL A 94 -1.69 -7.08 -1.36
C VAL A 94 -2.47 -8.09 -2.18
N ASP A 95 -1.95 -8.46 -3.35
CA ASP A 95 -2.44 -9.55 -4.19
C ASP A 95 -1.56 -10.78 -3.99
N TYR A 96 -2.13 -11.84 -3.43
CA TYR A 96 -1.46 -13.12 -3.21
C TYR A 96 -1.68 -14.11 -4.36
N ARG A 97 -2.47 -13.77 -5.37
CA ARG A 97 -2.90 -14.63 -6.47
C ARG A 97 -3.76 -15.82 -6.02
N GLU A 98 -3.64 -16.24 -4.76
CA GLU A 98 -4.33 -17.37 -4.14
C GLU A 98 -5.03 -16.96 -2.86
N GLU A 99 -6.31 -17.35 -2.71
CA GLU A 99 -7.13 -17.03 -1.55
C GLU A 99 -6.58 -17.63 -0.24
N SER A 100 -6.02 -18.85 -0.32
CA SER A 100 -5.40 -19.51 0.83
C SER A 100 -4.21 -18.71 1.38
N LYS A 101 -3.35 -18.19 0.51
CA LYS A 101 -2.19 -17.37 0.91
C LYS A 101 -2.62 -16.05 1.53
N ALA A 102 -3.67 -15.43 0.99
CA ALA A 102 -4.25 -14.23 1.57
C ALA A 102 -4.83 -14.50 2.97
N SER A 103 -5.47 -15.65 3.16
CA SER A 103 -6.01 -16.07 4.46
C SER A 103 -4.91 -16.33 5.50
N GLU A 104 -3.83 -16.99 5.12
CA GLU A 104 -2.68 -17.22 5.99
C GLU A 104 -2.02 -15.90 6.42
N ALA A 105 -1.82 -14.98 5.47
CA ALA A 105 -1.26 -13.67 5.75
C ALA A 105 -2.18 -12.82 6.65
N LEU A 106 -3.51 -12.85 6.43
CA LEU A 106 -4.48 -12.19 7.29
C LEU A 106 -4.42 -12.73 8.72
N THR A 107 -4.37 -14.05 8.88
CA THR A 107 -4.28 -14.70 10.20
C THR A 107 -3.00 -14.28 10.92
N SER A 108 -1.85 -14.38 10.25
CA SER A 108 -0.56 -13.98 10.80
C SER A 108 -0.53 -12.50 11.18
N PHE A 109 -1.08 -11.62 10.33
CA PHE A 109 -1.19 -10.19 10.62
C PHE A 109 -2.04 -9.93 11.87
N ARG A 110 -3.23 -10.53 11.95
CA ARG A 110 -4.14 -10.35 13.08
C ARG A 110 -3.53 -10.85 14.38
N ASP A 111 -2.94 -12.01 14.38
CA ASP A 111 -2.32 -12.60 15.59
C ASP A 111 -1.21 -11.70 16.15
N GLN A 112 -0.40 -11.12 15.28
CA GLN A 112 0.77 -10.35 15.69
C GLN A 112 0.51 -8.85 15.91
N ILE A 113 -0.45 -8.26 15.19
CA ILE A 113 -0.71 -6.82 15.22
C ILE A 113 -1.99 -6.47 15.98
N THR A 114 -3.09 -7.18 15.72
CA THR A 114 -4.41 -6.83 16.28
C THR A 114 -4.89 -7.78 17.39
N GLY A 115 -4.08 -8.75 17.79
CA GLY A 115 -4.48 -9.73 18.82
C GLY A 115 -5.60 -10.65 18.40
N GLY A 116 -5.70 -11.00 17.10
CA GLY A 116 -6.66 -11.92 16.53
C GLY A 116 -8.00 -11.31 16.11
N ILE A 117 -8.19 -9.99 16.22
CA ILE A 117 -9.44 -9.29 15.85
C ILE A 117 -9.32 -8.53 14.53
N GLU A 118 -10.47 -8.24 13.89
CA GLU A 118 -10.53 -7.57 12.59
C GLU A 118 -10.02 -6.13 12.63
N ALA A 119 -10.33 -5.43 13.71
CA ALA A 119 -9.87 -4.06 13.95
C ALA A 119 -9.53 -3.85 15.41
N SER A 120 -8.47 -3.13 15.68
CA SER A 120 -8.05 -2.78 17.03
C SER A 120 -7.47 -1.37 17.09
N GLU A 121 -7.48 -0.80 18.28
CA GLU A 121 -6.72 0.39 18.62
C GLU A 121 -5.39 -0.06 19.25
N PRO A 122 -4.26 -0.06 18.52
CA PRO A 122 -2.98 -0.38 19.10
C PRO A 122 -2.58 0.66 20.14
N ARG A 123 -1.59 0.33 20.96
CA ARG A 123 -1.09 1.17 22.07
C ARG A 123 -0.68 2.60 21.67
N SER A 124 -0.60 2.90 20.37
CA SER A 124 -0.30 4.23 19.82
C SER A 124 -1.52 5.16 19.70
N GLY A 125 -2.74 4.71 20.00
CA GLY A 125 -3.96 5.49 19.82
C GLY A 125 -4.42 5.63 18.36
N ALA A 126 -3.88 4.82 17.46
CA ALA A 126 -4.25 4.79 16.03
C ALA A 126 -4.95 3.48 15.71
N PHE A 127 -6.04 3.54 14.94
CA PHE A 127 -6.78 2.33 14.55
C PHE A 127 -6.08 1.55 13.45
N VAL A 128 -6.11 0.22 13.57
CA VAL A 128 -5.65 -0.74 12.57
C VAL A 128 -6.80 -1.66 12.24
N ALA A 129 -7.05 -1.88 10.95
CA ALA A 129 -8.09 -2.79 10.49
C ALA A 129 -7.61 -3.61 9.30
N SER A 130 -8.14 -4.83 9.13
CA SER A 130 -7.73 -5.72 8.05
C SER A 130 -8.90 -6.56 7.55
N ARG A 131 -8.92 -6.81 6.23
CA ARG A 131 -9.96 -7.63 5.58
C ARG A 131 -9.40 -8.35 4.37
N GLN A 132 -9.89 -9.56 4.15
CA GLN A 132 -9.64 -10.33 2.93
C GLN A 132 -10.78 -10.18 1.94
N VAL A 133 -10.44 -10.09 0.65
CA VAL A 133 -11.40 -10.14 -0.47
C VAL A 133 -10.82 -11.04 -1.55
N GLY A 134 -11.26 -12.32 -1.59
CA GLY A 134 -10.65 -13.31 -2.46
C GLY A 134 -9.14 -13.44 -2.21
N PRO A 135 -8.29 -13.32 -3.25
CA PRO A 135 -6.84 -13.40 -3.12
C PRO A 135 -6.20 -12.12 -2.57
N TYR A 136 -6.98 -11.09 -2.28
CA TYR A 136 -6.48 -9.80 -1.83
C TYR A 136 -6.58 -9.65 -0.31
N LEU A 137 -5.54 -9.07 0.28
CA LEU A 137 -5.54 -8.57 1.65
C LEU A 137 -5.58 -7.05 1.64
N ILE A 138 -6.49 -6.48 2.40
CA ILE A 138 -6.63 -5.05 2.65
C ILE A 138 -6.21 -4.78 4.09
N VAL A 139 -5.31 -3.83 4.30
CA VAL A 139 -4.88 -3.38 5.63
C VAL A 139 -4.96 -1.87 5.70
N VAL A 140 -5.65 -1.34 6.71
CA VAL A 140 -5.65 0.08 7.07
C VAL A 140 -4.84 0.26 8.34
N LEU A 141 -3.87 1.14 8.29
CA LEU A 141 -2.93 1.44 9.37
C LEU A 141 -3.07 2.92 9.78
N GLU A 142 -2.85 3.19 11.06
CA GLU A 142 -2.79 4.55 11.61
C GLU A 142 -4.05 5.40 11.36
N SER A 143 -5.21 4.77 11.27
CA SER A 143 -6.45 5.52 11.06
C SER A 143 -6.86 6.31 12.32
N ALA A 144 -7.47 7.47 12.11
CA ALA A 144 -7.92 8.35 13.19
C ALA A 144 -9.09 7.78 13.99
N SER A 145 -9.89 6.89 13.40
CA SER A 145 -11.03 6.24 14.04
C SER A 145 -11.37 4.90 13.39
N GLY A 146 -12.12 4.05 14.11
CA GLY A 146 -12.65 2.81 13.56
C GLY A 146 -13.59 3.05 12.37
N GLU A 147 -14.42 4.09 12.40
CA GLU A 147 -15.31 4.48 11.30
C GLU A 147 -14.54 4.85 10.03
N ALA A 148 -13.46 5.64 10.17
CA ALA A 148 -12.60 5.99 9.05
C ALA A 148 -11.89 4.74 8.47
N SER A 149 -11.44 3.81 9.32
CA SER A 149 -10.87 2.53 8.89
C SER A 149 -11.87 1.71 8.09
N GLU A 150 -13.10 1.57 8.59
CA GLU A 150 -14.16 0.80 7.93
C GLU A 150 -14.57 1.42 6.59
N THR A 151 -14.68 2.73 6.53
CA THR A 151 -14.98 3.46 5.29
C THR A 151 -13.94 3.17 4.22
N LEU A 152 -12.66 3.24 4.59
CA LEU A 152 -11.55 3.00 3.67
C LEU A 152 -11.47 1.51 3.25
N LEU A 153 -11.68 0.57 4.19
CA LEU A 153 -11.77 -0.87 3.90
C LEU A 153 -12.89 -1.18 2.91
N ASN A 154 -14.10 -0.64 3.14
CA ASN A 154 -15.26 -0.87 2.28
C ASN A 154 -15.05 -0.30 0.88
N SER A 155 -14.47 0.89 0.77
CA SER A 155 -14.15 1.52 -0.51
C SER A 155 -13.13 0.69 -1.29
N ALA A 156 -12.05 0.26 -0.65
CA ALA A 156 -11.04 -0.60 -1.26
C ALA A 156 -11.60 -1.96 -1.67
N ALA A 157 -12.42 -2.60 -0.81
CA ALA A 157 -13.06 -3.89 -1.10
C ALA A 157 -13.95 -3.82 -2.34
N THR A 158 -14.73 -2.76 -2.48
CA THR A 158 -15.61 -2.55 -3.66
C THR A 158 -14.79 -2.45 -4.95
N ARG A 159 -13.69 -1.73 -4.92
CA ARG A 159 -12.81 -1.57 -6.10
C ARG A 159 -12.12 -2.88 -6.47
N LEU A 160 -11.62 -3.64 -5.49
CA LEU A 160 -10.99 -4.96 -5.72
C LEU A 160 -11.98 -5.97 -6.31
N GLN A 161 -13.25 -5.97 -5.89
CA GLN A 161 -14.28 -6.82 -6.49
C GLN A 161 -14.52 -6.49 -7.96
N THR A 162 -14.28 -5.26 -8.38
CA THR A 162 -14.39 -4.85 -9.78
C THR A 162 -13.24 -5.38 -10.65
N LEU A 163 -12.05 -5.55 -10.07
CA LEU A 163 -10.90 -6.14 -10.78
C LEU A 163 -11.03 -7.65 -11.01
N GLN A 164 -11.89 -8.32 -10.23
CA GLN A 164 -12.12 -9.78 -10.36
C GLN A 164 -13.13 -10.16 -11.45
N ARG A 165 -13.78 -9.19 -12.10
CA ARG A 165 -14.77 -9.38 -13.17
C ARG A 165 -14.16 -9.24 -14.54
#